data_9bea837267c295f9b8c0f2dafb5ff309
#
_entry.id   9bea837267c295f9b8c0f2dafb5ff309
#
_cell.length_a   1.000
_cell.length_b   1.000
_cell.length_c   1.000
_cell.angle_alpha   90.00
_cell.angle_beta   90.00
_cell.angle_gamma   90.00
#
_symmetry.space_group_name_H-M   'P 1'
#
loop_
_entity.id
_entity.type
_entity.pdbx_description
1 polymer ?
#
loop_
_entity_poly.entity_id
_entity_poly.type
_entity_poly.pdbx_seq_one_letter_code
_entity_poly.pdbx_strand_id
1 'polypeptide(L)'
;MSKLKKIVIYLFFLCLGMHSAFSETPEQITFSYISINEGLSQSTVFSIDQDKRGNMWFATYDGVNKFDGYDFTIYQHDASDPHSIANDIARTVMTDSQGRIWIGTRDGLSWYNEEK
;
A
#
# COMPACT_ATOMS: atom_id res chain seq x y z
N MET A 1 0.39 -57.01 36.44
CA MET A 1 1.41 -55.95 36.30
C MET A 1 1.94 -55.79 34.86
N SER A 2 2.05 -56.81 34.06
CA SER A 2 2.51 -56.68 32.65
C SER A 2 1.54 -55.90 31.76
N LYS A 3 0.24 -55.96 32.02
CA LYS A 3 -0.80 -55.18 31.26
C LYS A 3 -0.71 -53.66 31.53
N LEU A 4 -0.43 -53.25 32.76
CA LEU A 4 -0.31 -51.86 33.14
C LEU A 4 0.91 -51.20 32.49
N LYS A 5 2.04 -51.90 32.45
CA LYS A 5 3.28 -51.44 31.76
C LYS A 5 3.04 -51.30 30.26
N LYS A 6 2.32 -52.20 29.62
CA LYS A 6 1.96 -52.09 28.19
C LYS A 6 1.06 -50.91 27.90
N ILE A 7 0.09 -50.61 28.75
CA ILE A 7 -0.81 -49.48 28.61
C ILE A 7 -0.03 -48.15 28.76
N VAL A 8 0.88 -48.05 29.70
CA VAL A 8 1.74 -46.86 29.89
C VAL A 8 2.65 -46.64 28.69
N ILE A 9 3.21 -47.70 28.11
CA ILE A 9 4.03 -47.63 26.88
C ILE A 9 3.19 -47.19 25.69
N TYR A 10 1.95 -47.68 25.52
CA TYR A 10 1.03 -47.26 24.46
C TYR A 10 0.63 -45.78 24.61
N LEU A 11 0.33 -45.34 25.83
CA LEU A 11 0.05 -43.93 26.11
C LEU A 11 1.26 -43.02 25.83
N PHE A 12 2.44 -43.49 26.12
CA PHE A 12 3.68 -42.77 25.84
C PHE A 12 3.96 -42.64 24.33
N PHE A 13 3.73 -43.72 23.56
CA PHE A 13 3.81 -43.67 22.10
C PHE A 13 2.71 -42.85 21.45
N LEU A 14 1.51 -42.80 22.03
CA LEU A 14 0.41 -41.94 21.56
C LEU A 14 0.74 -40.47 21.80
N CYS A 15 1.39 -40.10 22.90
CA CYS A 15 1.87 -38.76 23.17
C CYS A 15 3.02 -38.32 22.24
N LEU A 16 3.90 -39.25 21.85
CA LEU A 16 4.97 -39.00 20.90
C LEU A 16 4.45 -38.87 19.45
N GLY A 17 3.34 -39.53 19.10
CA GLY A 17 2.71 -39.41 17.79
C GLY A 17 1.87 -38.13 17.60
N MET A 18 1.60 -37.40 18.68
CA MET A 18 0.86 -36.14 18.66
C MET A 18 1.75 -34.89 18.54
N HIS A 19 3.02 -35.05 18.31
CA HIS A 19 3.82 -33.95 17.80
C HIS A 19 3.44 -33.80 16.33
N SER A 20 2.30 -33.09 16.10
CA SER A 20 2.04 -32.51 14.80
C SER A 20 3.27 -31.67 14.45
N ALA A 21 4.03 -32.14 13.48
CA ALA A 21 5.00 -31.31 12.84
C ALA A 21 4.21 -30.11 12.27
N PHE A 22 4.26 -28.97 12.97
CA PHE A 22 3.93 -27.69 12.36
C PHE A 22 5.00 -27.50 11.28
N SER A 23 4.71 -28.00 10.10
CA SER A 23 5.41 -27.59 8.91
C SER A 23 4.95 -26.15 8.68
N GLU A 24 5.76 -25.19 9.15
CA GLU A 24 5.66 -23.83 8.65
C GLU A 24 5.89 -23.93 7.14
N THR A 25 4.82 -23.86 6.37
CA THR A 25 4.94 -23.62 4.94
C THR A 25 5.71 -22.32 4.80
N PRO A 26 6.85 -22.29 4.10
CA PRO A 26 7.59 -21.05 3.93
C PRO A 26 6.62 -20.01 3.39
N GLU A 27 6.52 -18.87 4.10
CA GLU A 27 5.68 -17.74 3.69
C GLU A 27 6.12 -17.36 2.27
N GLN A 28 5.27 -17.62 1.30
CA GLN A 28 5.57 -17.31 -0.08
C GLN A 28 5.40 -15.82 -0.29
N ILE A 29 6.53 -15.11 -0.44
CA ILE A 29 6.53 -13.69 -0.76
C ILE A 29 6.01 -13.54 -2.18
N THR A 30 4.89 -12.83 -2.34
CA THR A 30 4.32 -12.48 -3.62
C THR A 30 4.27 -10.96 -3.76
N PHE A 31 4.46 -10.47 -4.99
CA PHE A 31 4.30 -9.06 -5.32
C PHE A 31 3.01 -8.87 -6.12
N SER A 32 2.23 -7.88 -5.71
CA SER A 32 1.17 -7.32 -6.53
C SER A 32 1.63 -5.95 -7.02
N TYR A 33 1.24 -5.58 -8.21
CA TYR A 33 1.58 -4.28 -8.76
C TYR A 33 0.36 -3.55 -9.27
N ILE A 34 0.44 -2.22 -9.19
CA ILE A 34 -0.57 -1.30 -9.67
C ILE A 34 0.04 -0.57 -10.86
N SER A 35 -0.63 -0.63 -11.99
CA SER A 35 -0.20 -0.03 -13.25
C SER A 35 -1.30 0.85 -13.85
N ILE A 36 -1.09 1.29 -15.07
CA ILE A 36 -2.12 1.99 -15.83
C ILE A 36 -3.37 1.14 -16.05
N ASN A 37 -3.24 -0.19 -16.04
CA ASN A 37 -4.38 -1.10 -16.17
C ASN A 37 -5.31 -1.07 -14.96
N GLU A 38 -4.79 -0.74 -13.78
CA GLU A 38 -5.55 -0.60 -12.54
C GLU A 38 -6.03 0.83 -12.30
N GLY A 39 -5.60 1.79 -13.12
CA GLY A 39 -6.10 3.17 -13.07
C GLY A 39 -5.04 4.24 -12.81
N LEU A 40 -3.76 3.88 -12.71
CA LEU A 40 -2.68 4.84 -12.61
C LEU A 40 -2.59 5.69 -13.87
N SER A 41 -2.41 7.01 -13.74
CA SER A 41 -2.35 7.90 -14.90
C SER A 41 -1.11 7.67 -15.77
N GLN A 42 -0.02 7.24 -15.12
CA GLN A 42 1.26 7.00 -15.79
C GLN A 42 2.13 6.05 -14.97
N SER A 43 2.88 5.18 -15.65
CA SER A 43 3.71 4.14 -15.01
C SER A 43 4.94 4.68 -14.29
N THR A 44 5.40 5.89 -14.63
CA THR A 44 6.55 6.52 -13.96
C THR A 44 6.09 7.22 -12.70
N VAL A 45 6.31 6.59 -11.57
CA VAL A 45 6.01 7.10 -10.23
C VAL A 45 7.30 7.59 -9.59
N PHE A 46 7.34 8.87 -9.23
CA PHE A 46 8.51 9.51 -8.62
C PHE A 46 8.49 9.51 -7.10
N SER A 47 7.30 9.58 -6.51
CA SER A 47 7.12 9.72 -5.07
C SER A 47 5.78 9.13 -4.65
N ILE A 48 5.76 8.57 -3.46
CA ILE A 48 4.57 7.97 -2.84
C ILE A 48 4.50 8.43 -1.39
N ASP A 49 3.31 8.83 -0.94
CA ASP A 49 3.05 9.10 0.47
C ASP A 49 1.62 8.67 0.83
N GLN A 50 1.39 8.48 2.11
CA GLN A 50 0.08 8.13 2.65
C GLN A 50 -0.48 9.29 3.47
N ASP A 51 -1.75 9.64 3.23
CA ASP A 51 -2.41 10.65 4.03
C ASP A 51 -2.96 10.10 5.36
N LYS A 52 -3.45 10.99 6.21
CA LYS A 52 -3.98 10.61 7.53
C LYS A 52 -5.27 9.76 7.47
N ARG A 53 -5.95 9.77 6.34
CA ARG A 53 -7.15 8.96 6.09
C ARG A 53 -6.82 7.58 5.51
N GLY A 54 -5.53 7.31 5.24
CA GLY A 54 -5.07 6.05 4.68
C GLY A 54 -5.03 6.01 3.15
N ASN A 55 -5.39 7.11 2.45
CA ASN A 55 -5.24 7.17 1.00
C ASN A 55 -3.77 7.20 0.60
N MET A 56 -3.44 6.50 -0.48
CA MET A 56 -2.11 6.55 -1.08
C MET A 56 -2.08 7.63 -2.16
N TRP A 57 -1.00 8.40 -2.17
CA TRP A 57 -0.77 9.46 -3.13
C TRP A 57 0.46 9.17 -3.94
N PHE A 58 0.34 9.30 -5.25
CA PHE A 58 1.41 9.00 -6.20
C PHE A 58 1.69 10.24 -7.05
N ALA A 59 2.90 10.76 -6.95
CA ALA A 59 3.39 11.78 -7.87
C ALA A 59 3.93 11.08 -9.12
N THR A 60 3.37 11.40 -10.28
CA THR A 60 3.72 10.74 -11.54
C THR A 60 4.17 11.75 -12.60
N TYR A 61 4.61 11.22 -13.72
CA TYR A 61 4.94 12.04 -14.90
C TYR A 61 3.69 12.66 -15.56
N ASP A 62 2.49 12.22 -15.16
CA ASP A 62 1.21 12.70 -15.70
C ASP A 62 0.19 12.96 -14.58
N GLY A 63 0.53 13.93 -13.73
CA GLY A 63 -0.31 14.35 -12.62
C GLY A 63 -0.07 13.60 -11.31
N VAL A 64 -0.96 13.84 -10.38
CA VAL A 64 -0.98 13.22 -9.05
C VAL A 64 -2.19 12.31 -8.93
N ASN A 65 -1.98 11.12 -8.43
CA ASN A 65 -3.02 10.13 -8.27
C ASN A 65 -3.28 9.88 -6.78
N LYS A 66 -4.53 9.91 -6.39
CA LYS A 66 -5.01 9.50 -5.06
C LYS A 66 -5.70 8.16 -5.20
N PHE A 67 -5.33 7.20 -4.39
CA PHE A 67 -5.90 5.85 -4.35
C PHE A 67 -6.48 5.56 -2.98
N ASP A 68 -7.75 5.25 -2.90
CA ASP A 68 -8.48 4.99 -1.65
C ASP A 68 -8.53 3.50 -1.27
N GLY A 69 -7.86 2.64 -2.03
CA GLY A 69 -7.91 1.19 -1.90
C GLY A 69 -8.79 0.51 -2.96
N TYR A 70 -9.61 1.28 -3.66
CA TYR A 70 -10.55 0.80 -4.69
C TYR A 70 -10.44 1.62 -5.98
N ASP A 71 -10.52 2.95 -5.88
CA ASP A 71 -10.60 3.87 -7.00
C ASP A 71 -9.42 4.84 -7.02
N PHE A 72 -9.04 5.25 -8.23
CA PHE A 72 -8.10 6.33 -8.47
C PHE A 72 -8.82 7.63 -8.78
N THR A 73 -8.37 8.71 -8.15
CA THR A 73 -8.69 10.08 -8.54
C THR A 73 -7.42 10.71 -9.09
N ILE A 74 -7.48 11.23 -10.30
CA ILE A 74 -6.34 11.81 -11.00
C ILE A 74 -6.48 13.33 -11.01
N TYR A 75 -5.45 14.02 -10.54
CA TYR A 75 -5.34 15.48 -10.54
C TYR A 75 -4.30 15.91 -11.56
N GLN A 76 -4.70 16.71 -12.51
CA GLN A 76 -3.87 17.21 -13.59
C GLN A 76 -3.94 18.73 -13.67
N HIS A 77 -2.95 19.35 -14.32
CA HIS A 77 -2.95 20.76 -14.61
C HIS A 77 -4.03 21.08 -15.64
N ASP A 78 -4.79 22.14 -15.37
CA ASP A 78 -5.75 22.73 -16.30
C ASP A 78 -5.49 24.23 -16.38
N ALA A 79 -5.05 24.69 -17.55
CA ALA A 79 -4.73 26.10 -17.78
C ALA A 79 -5.94 27.02 -17.59
N SER A 80 -7.15 26.51 -17.68
CA SER A 80 -8.40 27.25 -17.45
C SER A 80 -8.83 27.28 -15.99
N ASP A 81 -8.27 26.41 -15.14
CA ASP A 81 -8.56 26.32 -13.71
C ASP A 81 -7.36 26.76 -12.87
N PRO A 82 -7.42 27.96 -12.25
CA PRO A 82 -6.33 28.46 -11.40
C PRO A 82 -6.16 27.65 -10.10
N HIS A 83 -7.08 26.76 -9.79
CA HIS A 83 -7.01 25.86 -8.61
C HIS A 83 -6.46 24.47 -8.94
N SER A 84 -6.14 24.19 -10.20
CA SER A 84 -5.48 22.96 -10.58
C SER A 84 -4.01 22.94 -10.14
N ILE A 85 -3.39 21.76 -10.16
CA ILE A 85 -1.93 21.66 -9.85
C ILE A 85 -1.11 22.45 -10.87
N ALA A 86 0.07 22.91 -10.45
CA ALA A 86 0.89 23.82 -11.24
C ALA A 86 1.42 23.21 -12.56
N ASN A 87 1.65 21.89 -12.59
CA ASN A 87 2.11 21.16 -13.78
C ASN A 87 1.82 19.68 -13.65
N ASP A 88 1.62 18.98 -14.75
CA ASP A 88 1.38 17.52 -14.76
C ASP A 88 2.59 16.71 -14.33
N ILE A 89 3.79 17.21 -14.50
CA ILE A 89 5.00 16.52 -14.04
C ILE A 89 5.15 16.73 -12.54
N ALA A 90 4.55 15.83 -11.76
CA ALA A 90 4.65 15.82 -10.31
C ALA A 90 5.87 15.00 -9.88
N ARG A 91 6.76 15.63 -9.11
CA ARG A 91 8.03 15.04 -8.68
C ARG A 91 8.01 14.52 -7.26
N THR A 92 7.22 15.15 -6.42
CA THR A 92 7.12 14.77 -5.01
C THR A 92 5.71 14.97 -4.48
N VAL A 93 5.33 14.14 -3.54
CA VAL A 93 4.13 14.30 -2.73
C VAL A 93 4.52 14.07 -1.27
N MET A 94 4.00 14.89 -0.38
CA MET A 94 4.33 14.83 1.04
C MET A 94 3.12 15.24 1.87
N THR A 95 2.82 14.47 2.89
CA THR A 95 1.83 14.82 3.91
C THR A 95 2.52 15.46 5.10
N ASP A 96 2.10 16.65 5.51
CA ASP A 96 2.65 17.32 6.67
C ASP A 96 1.97 16.88 7.99
N SER A 97 2.47 17.39 9.11
CA SER A 97 1.94 17.07 10.44
C SER A 97 0.49 17.51 10.66
N GLN A 98 0.00 18.46 9.87
CA GLN A 98 -1.39 18.95 9.91
C GLN A 98 -2.32 18.22 8.94
N GLY A 99 -1.79 17.23 8.20
CA GLY A 99 -2.55 16.44 7.23
C GLY A 99 -2.70 17.10 5.86
N ARG A 100 -2.00 18.20 5.59
CA ARG A 100 -1.97 18.82 4.27
C ARG A 100 -1.07 18.02 3.34
N ILE A 101 -1.48 17.92 2.10
CA ILE A 101 -0.73 17.19 1.08
C ILE A 101 -0.08 18.22 0.15
N TRP A 102 1.24 18.20 0.11
CA TRP A 102 2.06 19.08 -0.70
C TRP A 102 2.55 18.35 -1.94
N ILE A 103 2.47 18.99 -3.06
CA ILE A 103 2.81 18.46 -4.37
C ILE A 103 3.84 19.38 -5.03
N GLY A 104 5.05 18.87 -5.16
CA GLY A 104 6.11 19.55 -5.91
C GLY A 104 6.04 19.13 -7.37
N THR A 105 5.84 20.11 -8.26
CA THR A 105 5.80 19.91 -9.69
C THR A 105 6.95 20.62 -10.39
N ARG A 106 7.09 20.36 -11.70
CA ARG A 106 8.08 21.06 -12.53
C ARG A 106 7.96 22.58 -12.48
N ASP A 107 6.74 23.11 -12.35
CA ASP A 107 6.46 24.55 -12.44
C ASP A 107 6.06 25.18 -11.10
N GLY A 108 6.27 24.48 -9.99
CA GLY A 108 6.04 25.04 -8.66
C GLY A 108 5.39 24.05 -7.68
N LEU A 109 5.04 24.60 -6.54
CA LEU A 109 4.49 23.90 -5.41
C LEU A 109 2.97 24.13 -5.32
N SER A 110 2.22 23.06 -5.22
CA SER A 110 0.78 23.06 -4.95
C SER A 110 0.48 22.35 -3.64
N TRP A 111 -0.63 22.65 -3.02
CA TRP A 111 -1.11 21.87 -1.89
C TRP A 111 -2.60 21.56 -2.05
N TYR A 112 -2.95 20.35 -1.69
CA TYR A 112 -4.32 19.86 -1.78
C TYR A 112 -5.10 20.28 -0.56
N ASN A 113 -6.28 20.88 -0.79
CA ASN A 113 -7.20 21.28 0.24
C ASN A 113 -8.60 20.68 -0.06
N GLU A 114 -9.04 19.80 0.82
CA GLU A 114 -10.32 19.11 0.67
C GLU A 114 -11.53 19.95 1.16
N GLU A 115 -11.27 21.05 1.88
CA GLU A 115 -12.31 21.87 2.53
C GLU A 115 -12.94 22.93 1.63
N LYS A 116 -12.75 22.83 0.33
CA LYS A 116 -13.34 23.81 -0.62
C LYS A 116 -14.29 23.14 -1.59
#